data_a6d09d3c33f7a51db04fc62e1a18399a
#
_entry.id   a6d09d3c33f7a51db04fc62e1a18399a
#
_cell.length_a   1.000
_cell.length_b   1.000
_cell.length_c   1.000
_cell.angle_alpha   90.00
_cell.angle_beta   90.00
_cell.angle_gamma   90.00
#
_symmetry.space_group_name_H-M   'P 1'
#
loop_
_entity.id
_entity.type
_entity.pdbx_description
1 polymer ?
#
loop_
_entity_poly.entity_id
_entity_poly.type
_entity_poly.pdbx_seq_one_letter_code
_entity_poly.pdbx_strand_id
1 'polypeptide(L)'
;MNVQATENRKEPDNMATREENLKKINNELELMSDEELEQVAGGTIGQTAGDSKILYDYGLMDRYYGTIPVMFYWKSKSAEVDAGWSKAGITCVTKPFGSNQYFKDGKEISRGEAYDHLKANFKRIHQISDD
;
A
#
# COMPACT_ATOMS: atom_id res chain seq x y z
N MET A 1 -22.12 -1.98 25.48
CA MET A 1 -21.59 -2.23 25.66
C MET A 1 -21.20 -2.60 25.66
N ASN A 2 -21.28 -2.26 25.09
CA ASN A 2 -20.65 -2.54 25.11
C ASN A 2 -20.13 -2.87 25.03
N VAL A 3 -20.26 -2.58 24.81
CA VAL A 3 -19.54 -2.85 24.95
C VAL A 3 -19.07 -3.15 25.10
N GLN A 4 -19.00 -2.94 24.91
CA GLN A 4 -18.28 -3.16 25.19
C GLN A 4 -17.92 -3.62 25.32
N ALA A 5 -18.15 -3.51 25.15
CA ALA A 5 -17.57 -3.87 25.35
C ALA A 5 -17.14 -4.14 25.46
N THR A 6 -17.11 -4.07 25.45
CA THR A 6 -16.43 -4.32 25.58
C THR A 6 -15.82 -4.50 25.90
N GLU A 7 -15.67 -4.41 26.02
CA GLU A 7 -14.92 -4.50 26.26
C GLU A 7 -14.26 -4.94 26.55
N ASN A 8 -13.98 -4.89 26.75
CA ASN A 8 -13.23 -5.13 26.81
C ASN A 8 -12.43 -5.61 26.76
N ARG A 9 -12.06 -5.75 26.81
CA ARG A 9 -11.31 -5.95 26.48
C ARG A 9 -10.35 -6.28 26.34
N LYS A 10 -9.62 -6.40 26.44
CA LYS A 10 -8.89 -6.59 26.01
C LYS A 10 -8.22 -7.15 25.24
N GLU A 11 -8.24 -7.57 25.22
CA GLU A 11 -7.56 -8.14 24.37
C GLU A 11 -7.21 -7.73 23.37
N PRO A 12 -6.27 -7.71 23.32
CA PRO A 12 -6.02 -7.08 22.14
C PRO A 12 -6.73 -7.69 21.10
N ASP A 13 -7.74 -7.19 21.02
CA ASP A 13 -8.56 -7.66 20.01
C ASP A 13 -8.12 -7.02 18.74
N ASN A 14 -7.34 -7.68 17.97
CA ASN A 14 -6.91 -7.22 16.65
C ASN A 14 -8.11 -6.95 15.76
N MET A 15 -9.15 -7.68 15.94
CA MET A 15 -10.37 -7.50 15.17
C MET A 15 -11.03 -6.17 15.49
N ALA A 16 -11.12 -5.79 16.76
CA ALA A 16 -11.67 -4.50 17.15
C ALA A 16 -10.84 -3.36 16.58
N THR A 17 -9.53 -3.48 16.62
CA THR A 17 -8.63 -2.48 16.06
C THR A 17 -8.84 -2.32 14.55
N ARG A 18 -9.02 -3.42 13.84
CA ARG A 18 -9.31 -3.38 12.42
C ARG A 18 -10.63 -2.70 12.13
N GLU A 19 -11.66 -3.01 12.89
CA GLU A 19 -12.97 -2.39 12.73
C GLU A 19 -12.90 -0.88 12.97
N GLU A 20 -12.16 -0.48 13.98
CA GLU A 20 -11.97 0.95 14.25
C GLU A 20 -11.25 1.64 13.10
N ASN A 21 -10.21 1.02 12.55
CA ASN A 21 -9.49 1.57 11.42
C ASN A 21 -10.37 1.66 10.17
N LEU A 22 -11.17 0.65 9.91
CA LEU A 22 -12.11 0.67 8.79
C LEU A 22 -13.13 1.77 8.93
N LYS A 23 -13.64 1.97 10.14
CA LYS A 23 -14.58 3.06 10.41
C LYS A 23 -13.95 4.42 10.16
N LYS A 24 -12.73 4.60 10.62
CA LYS A 24 -11.98 5.83 10.39
C LYS A 24 -11.83 6.13 8.91
N ILE A 25 -11.39 5.14 8.16
CA ILE A 25 -11.18 5.30 6.72
C ILE A 25 -12.51 5.58 6.02
N ASN A 26 -13.56 4.85 6.36
CA ASN A 26 -14.87 5.07 5.78
C ASN A 26 -15.41 6.46 6.09
N ASN A 27 -15.21 6.95 7.31
CA ASN A 27 -15.65 8.29 7.68
C ASN A 27 -14.89 9.35 6.89
N GLU A 28 -13.59 9.17 6.71
CA GLU A 28 -12.79 10.08 5.91
C GLU A 28 -13.25 10.09 4.45
N LEU A 29 -13.52 8.90 3.90
CA LEU A 29 -13.98 8.79 2.53
C LEU A 29 -15.35 9.46 2.33
N GLU A 30 -16.23 9.35 3.31
CA GLU A 30 -17.54 10.00 3.25
C GLU A 30 -17.44 11.52 3.24
N LEU A 31 -16.41 12.06 3.86
CA LEU A 31 -16.18 13.50 3.91
C LEU A 31 -15.42 14.04 2.72
N MET A 32 -14.90 13.15 1.87
CA MET A 32 -14.16 13.56 0.70
C MET A 32 -15.09 13.89 -0.46
N SER A 33 -14.67 14.85 -1.28
CA SER A 33 -15.33 15.13 -2.54
C SER A 33 -15.01 14.02 -3.54
N ASP A 34 -15.78 13.95 -4.63
CA ASP A 34 -15.53 12.99 -5.68
C ASP A 34 -14.13 13.14 -6.26
N GLU A 35 -13.66 14.39 -6.40
CA GLU A 35 -12.31 14.66 -6.91
C GLU A 35 -11.25 14.12 -5.96
N GLU A 36 -11.44 14.32 -4.66
CA GLU A 36 -10.51 13.82 -3.67
C GLU A 36 -10.49 12.29 -3.64
N LEU A 37 -11.65 11.66 -3.73
CA LEU A 37 -11.74 10.21 -3.78
C LEU A 37 -11.03 9.65 -5.01
N GLU A 38 -11.21 10.29 -6.15
CA GLU A 38 -10.56 9.91 -7.39
C GLU A 38 -9.04 10.06 -7.27
N GLN A 39 -8.59 11.13 -6.66
CA GLN A 39 -7.18 11.38 -6.45
C GLN A 39 -6.57 10.34 -5.50
N VAL A 40 -7.26 10.00 -4.42
CA VAL A 40 -6.81 8.98 -3.47
C VAL A 40 -6.69 7.63 -4.15
N ALA A 41 -7.71 7.24 -4.93
CA ALA A 41 -7.72 5.96 -5.62
C ALA A 41 -6.70 5.91 -6.77
N GLY A 42 -6.55 7.02 -7.50
CA GLY A 42 -5.65 7.09 -8.65
C GLY A 42 -4.23 7.53 -8.31
N GLY A 43 -4.03 8.10 -7.12
CA GLY A 43 -2.73 8.60 -6.67
C GLY A 43 -1.96 7.56 -5.86
N THR A 44 -1.62 7.91 -4.63
CA THR A 44 -0.77 7.09 -3.78
C THR A 44 -1.31 5.69 -3.50
N ILE A 45 -2.59 5.58 -3.24
CA ILE A 45 -3.22 4.28 -2.96
C ILE A 45 -3.18 3.41 -4.22
N GLY A 46 -3.52 4.00 -5.36
CA GLY A 46 -3.43 3.29 -6.64
C GLY A 46 -2.00 2.90 -6.99
N GLN A 47 -1.04 3.79 -6.75
CA GLN A 47 0.37 3.49 -6.96
C GLN A 47 0.84 2.33 -6.08
N THR A 48 0.46 2.35 -4.82
CA THR A 48 0.85 1.29 -3.87
C THR A 48 0.25 -0.05 -4.27
N ALA A 49 -1.00 -0.07 -4.71
CA ALA A 49 -1.63 -1.28 -5.21
C ALA A 49 -0.90 -1.79 -6.46
N GLY A 50 -0.61 -0.90 -7.41
CA GLY A 50 0.14 -1.26 -8.61
C GLY A 50 1.54 -1.74 -8.30
N ASP A 51 2.20 -1.11 -7.35
CA ASP A 51 3.53 -1.53 -6.91
C ASP A 51 3.50 -2.93 -6.32
N SER A 52 2.45 -3.28 -5.55
CA SER A 52 2.35 -4.63 -5.01
C SER A 52 2.29 -5.67 -6.11
N LYS A 53 1.60 -5.36 -7.20
CA LYS A 53 1.48 -6.27 -8.34
C LYS A 53 2.80 -6.49 -9.05
N ILE A 54 3.53 -5.41 -9.33
CA ILE A 54 4.82 -5.55 -10.01
C ILE A 54 5.87 -6.19 -9.11
N LEU A 55 5.87 -5.89 -7.82
CA LEU A 55 6.77 -6.55 -6.89
C LEU A 55 6.47 -8.05 -6.78
N TYR A 56 5.19 -8.41 -6.77
CA TYR A 56 4.79 -9.80 -6.83
C TYR A 56 5.28 -10.47 -8.13
N ASP A 57 5.14 -9.77 -9.26
CA ASP A 57 5.58 -10.30 -10.55
C ASP A 57 7.07 -10.64 -10.54
N TYR A 58 7.87 -9.89 -9.83
CA TYR A 58 9.31 -10.14 -9.73
C TYR A 58 9.71 -10.95 -8.50
N GLY A 59 8.74 -11.52 -7.80
CA GLY A 59 9.02 -12.41 -6.66
C GLY A 59 9.47 -11.69 -5.40
N LEU A 60 9.26 -10.38 -5.33
CA LEU A 60 9.69 -9.56 -4.18
C LEU A 60 8.59 -9.40 -3.12
N MET A 61 7.39 -9.85 -3.44
CA MET A 61 6.28 -9.97 -2.50
C MET A 61 5.60 -11.32 -2.71
N ASP A 62 5.05 -11.88 -1.64
CA ASP A 62 4.37 -13.18 -1.68
C ASP A 62 2.96 -13.08 -2.23
N ARG A 63 2.41 -11.89 -2.28
CA ARG A 63 1.05 -11.65 -2.74
C ARG A 63 0.95 -10.21 -3.22
N TYR A 64 -0.17 -9.89 -3.88
CA TYR A 64 -0.43 -8.54 -4.37
C TYR A 64 -1.81 -8.10 -3.92
N TYR A 65 -2.07 -6.79 -4.03
CA TYR A 65 -3.32 -6.21 -3.55
C TYR A 65 -3.91 -5.27 -4.60
N GLY A 66 -5.25 -5.25 -4.64
CA GLY A 66 -5.96 -4.22 -5.38
C GLY A 66 -6.05 -2.94 -4.56
N THR A 67 -6.67 -1.93 -5.16
CA THR A 67 -6.80 -0.61 -4.54
C THR A 67 -7.60 -0.65 -3.24
N ILE A 68 -8.70 -1.40 -3.21
CA ILE A 68 -9.59 -1.43 -2.04
C ILE A 68 -8.91 -2.01 -0.80
N PRO A 69 -8.25 -3.19 -0.85
CA PRO A 69 -7.51 -3.66 0.31
C PRO A 69 -6.41 -2.70 0.77
N VAL A 70 -5.70 -2.05 -0.16
CA VAL A 70 -4.67 -1.08 0.20
C VAL A 70 -5.30 0.11 0.93
N MET A 71 -6.45 0.57 0.45
CA MET A 71 -7.16 1.69 1.06
C MET A 71 -7.58 1.37 2.50
N PHE A 72 -8.23 0.21 2.71
CA PHE A 72 -8.77 -0.15 4.02
C PHE A 72 -7.72 -0.62 5.03
N TYR A 73 -6.61 -1.14 4.55
CA TYR A 73 -5.55 -1.67 5.41
C TYR A 73 -4.21 -0.96 5.11
N TRP A 74 -4.28 0.35 4.94
CA TRP A 74 -3.16 1.16 4.48
C TRP A 74 -1.86 0.90 5.23
N LYS A 75 -1.92 0.97 6.56
CA LYS A 75 -0.71 0.85 7.37
C LYS A 75 0.00 -0.49 7.13
N SER A 76 -0.77 -1.57 7.08
CA SER A 76 -0.24 -2.91 6.87
C SER A 76 0.24 -3.11 5.44
N LYS A 77 -0.59 -2.72 4.46
CA LYS A 77 -0.29 -2.99 3.05
C LYS A 77 0.84 -2.11 2.52
N SER A 78 0.89 -0.85 2.94
CA SER A 78 1.98 0.02 2.53
C SER A 78 3.32 -0.47 3.10
N ALA A 79 3.32 -0.97 4.32
CA ALA A 79 4.53 -1.53 4.93
C ALA A 79 5.03 -2.75 4.16
N GLU A 80 4.12 -3.61 3.70
CA GLU A 80 4.50 -4.77 2.90
C GLU A 80 5.11 -4.36 1.57
N VAL A 81 4.54 -3.34 0.93
CA VAL A 81 5.05 -2.84 -0.34
C VAL A 81 6.43 -2.20 -0.15
N ASP A 82 6.59 -1.40 0.90
CA ASP A 82 7.89 -0.79 1.22
C ASP A 82 8.95 -1.87 1.46
N ALA A 83 8.58 -2.95 2.15
CA ALA A 83 9.49 -4.07 2.39
C ALA A 83 9.87 -4.77 1.08
N GLY A 84 8.91 -4.91 0.16
CA GLY A 84 9.18 -5.49 -1.16
C GLY A 84 10.17 -4.67 -1.95
N TRP A 85 10.01 -3.35 -2.00
CA TRP A 85 10.98 -2.46 -2.64
C TRP A 85 12.36 -2.56 -2.00
N SER A 86 12.40 -2.66 -0.67
CA SER A 86 13.65 -2.77 0.06
C SER A 86 14.45 -3.99 -0.38
N LYS A 87 13.78 -5.10 -0.66
CA LYS A 87 14.43 -6.31 -1.18
C LYS A 87 15.07 -6.07 -2.54
N ALA A 88 14.57 -5.11 -3.30
CA ALA A 88 15.12 -4.76 -4.61
C ALA A 88 16.20 -3.69 -4.52
N GLY A 89 16.53 -3.22 -3.32
CA GLY A 89 17.50 -2.14 -3.14
C GLY A 89 16.90 -0.75 -3.32
N ILE A 90 15.58 -0.64 -3.31
CA ILE A 90 14.86 0.62 -3.45
C ILE A 90 14.21 0.97 -2.12
N THR A 91 14.44 2.18 -1.63
CA THR A 91 13.71 2.69 -0.46
C THR A 91 12.46 3.41 -0.97
N CYS A 92 11.31 2.91 -0.61
CA CYS A 92 10.04 3.53 -0.98
C CYS A 92 9.43 4.16 0.26
N VAL A 93 9.01 5.41 0.12
CA VAL A 93 8.30 6.13 1.17
C VAL A 93 6.86 6.28 0.68
N THR A 94 5.96 5.43 1.19
CA THR A 94 4.55 5.51 0.84
C THR A 94 3.85 6.49 1.78
N LYS A 95 2.96 7.28 1.21
CA LYS A 95 2.20 8.28 1.94
C LYS A 95 0.73 8.08 1.62
N PRO A 96 -0.17 8.30 2.60
CA PRO A 96 -1.60 8.14 2.31
C PRO A 96 -2.11 9.15 1.29
N PHE A 97 -1.49 10.32 1.22
CA PHE A 97 -1.86 11.36 0.25
C PHE A 97 -0.60 11.92 -0.40
N GLY A 98 -0.74 12.34 -1.65
CA GLY A 98 0.38 12.84 -2.42
C GLY A 98 0.95 11.75 -3.32
N SER A 99 2.25 11.67 -3.45
CA SER A 99 2.91 10.69 -4.29
C SER A 99 3.92 9.89 -3.48
N ASN A 100 4.05 8.61 -3.82
CA ASN A 100 5.11 7.79 -3.25
C ASN A 100 6.46 8.32 -3.74
N GLN A 101 7.45 8.20 -2.89
CA GLN A 101 8.82 8.58 -3.23
C GLN A 101 9.69 7.33 -3.26
N TYR A 102 10.61 7.29 -4.22
CA TYR A 102 11.51 6.15 -4.42
C TYR A 102 12.95 6.65 -4.40
N PHE A 103 13.81 5.91 -3.72
CA PHE A 103 15.22 6.28 -3.58
C PHE A 103 16.10 5.07 -3.87
N LYS A 104 17.18 5.31 -4.58
CA LYS A 104 18.21 4.30 -4.83
C LYS A 104 19.56 4.91 -4.54
N ASP A 105 20.34 4.25 -3.70
CA ASP A 105 21.65 4.74 -3.28
C ASP A 105 21.60 6.16 -2.72
N GLY A 106 20.52 6.46 -1.97
CA GLY A 106 20.34 7.76 -1.34
C GLY A 106 19.86 8.86 -2.27
N LYS A 107 19.60 8.54 -3.53
CA LYS A 107 19.16 9.51 -4.52
C LYS A 107 17.72 9.24 -4.94
N GLU A 108 16.92 10.28 -4.99
CA GLU A 108 15.54 10.14 -5.42
C GLU A 108 15.45 9.79 -6.89
N ILE A 109 14.61 8.79 -7.21
CA ILE A 109 14.35 8.38 -8.59
C ILE A 109 12.84 8.40 -8.81
N SER A 110 12.42 8.37 -10.07
CA SER A 110 11.02 8.31 -10.41
C SER A 110 10.48 6.89 -10.23
N ARG A 111 9.15 6.77 -10.17
CA ARG A 111 8.50 5.46 -10.13
C ARG A 111 8.85 4.63 -11.37
N GLY A 112 8.89 5.28 -12.53
CA GLY A 112 9.28 4.60 -13.78
C GLY A 112 10.70 4.07 -13.71
N GLU A 113 11.63 4.85 -13.14
CA GLU A 113 13.00 4.42 -12.95
C GLU A 113 13.11 3.24 -11.98
N ALA A 114 12.27 3.23 -10.93
CA ALA A 114 12.22 2.11 -10.01
C ALA A 114 11.74 0.84 -10.73
N TYR A 115 10.73 0.96 -11.58
CA TYR A 115 10.24 -0.15 -12.39
C TYR A 115 11.32 -0.64 -13.36
N ASP A 116 12.03 0.27 -14.00
CA ASP A 116 13.13 -0.09 -14.91
C ASP A 116 14.23 -0.85 -14.17
N HIS A 117 14.49 -0.47 -12.92
CA HIS A 117 15.46 -1.18 -12.09
C HIS A 117 15.03 -2.64 -11.87
N LEU A 118 13.74 -2.88 -11.62
CA LEU A 118 13.23 -4.25 -11.49
C LEU A 118 13.43 -5.03 -12.77
N LYS A 119 13.05 -4.43 -13.91
CA LYS A 119 13.18 -5.09 -15.21
C LYS A 119 14.63 -5.43 -15.54
N ALA A 120 15.56 -4.57 -15.17
CA ALA A 120 16.97 -4.74 -15.50
C ALA A 120 17.67 -5.75 -14.58
N ASN A 121 17.20 -5.92 -13.34
CA ASN A 121 17.97 -6.67 -12.34
C ASN A 121 17.27 -7.90 -11.78
N PHE A 122 15.99 -8.11 -12.12
CA PHE A 122 15.23 -9.24 -11.58
C PHE A 122 14.50 -9.97 -12.70
N LYS A 123 14.23 -11.24 -12.48
CA LYS A 123 13.49 -12.05 -13.44
C LYS A 123 12.01 -12.00 -13.08
N ARG A 124 11.18 -11.72 -14.06
CA ARG A 124 9.72 -11.72 -13.89
C ARG A 124 9.22 -13.16 -13.83
N ILE A 125 8.57 -13.52 -12.72
CA ILE A 125 8.08 -14.89 -12.49
C ILE A 125 6.56 -14.99 -12.54
N HIS A 126 5.84 -13.88 -12.41
CA HIS A 126 4.40 -13.81 -12.58
C HIS A 126 4.08 -12.67 -13.54
N GLN A 127 2.84 -12.57 -13.97
CA GLN A 127 2.44 -11.52 -14.91
C GLN A 127 1.05 -11.00 -14.56
N ILE A 128 0.95 -10.39 -13.39
CA ILE A 128 -0.30 -9.82 -12.89
C ILE A 128 -0.44 -8.36 -13.33
N SER A 129 0.67 -7.61 -13.31
CA SER A 129 0.65 -6.21 -13.74
C SER A 129 0.68 -6.12 -15.27
N ASP A 130 0.23 -4.98 -15.80
CA ASP A 130 0.22 -4.73 -17.24
C ASP A 130 1.59 -4.33 -17.78
N ASP A 131 2.52 -4.08 -16.89
CA ASP A 131 3.90 -3.73 -17.28
C ASP A 131 4.79 -5.00 -17.47
#